data_422b9b171cccf3243b37a969951a7825
#
_entry.id   422b9b171cccf3243b37a969951a7825
#
_cell.length_a   1.000
_cell.length_b   1.000
_cell.length_c   1.000
_cell.angle_alpha   90.00
_cell.angle_beta   90.00
_cell.angle_gamma   90.00
#
_symmetry.space_group_name_H-M   'P 1'
#
loop_
_entity.id
_entity.type
_entity.pdbx_description
1 polymer ?
#
loop_
_entity_poly.entity_id
_entity_poly.type
_entity_poly.pdbx_seq_one_letter_code
_entity_poly.pdbx_strand_id
1 'polypeptide(L)'
;NGRYRGQSPATVALSPDVDYVIGLSKAGYGSTTRQIRLEAAASQEISVDLTARTGEIIVKALPGDATIYVDGRARGIGAVTMQLSSAPHRIEIKRDGYVKQTREVVPRPGYPQTISVRLLSEAELAEQSIARLITNSQGQALRRIEAGTFTMGTSRSERGRQANEVLVPVTITMPYFIGVKEVTNREFRRFRPNHDS
;
A
#
# COMPACT_ATOMS: atom_id res chain seq x y z
N ASN A 1 23.13 17.30 21.96
CA ASN A 1 24.29 17.17 21.05
C ASN A 1 24.22 15.85 20.25
N GLY A 2 23.27 15.73 19.32
CA GLY A 2 23.19 14.65 18.34
C GLY A 2 22.67 13.29 18.82
N ARG A 3 22.37 13.10 20.09
CA ARG A 3 21.79 11.85 20.62
C ARG A 3 20.28 11.97 20.75
N TYR A 4 19.53 10.99 20.22
CA TYR A 4 18.09 10.88 20.45
C TYR A 4 17.78 10.67 21.95
N ARG A 5 16.81 11.41 22.49
CA ARG A 5 16.46 11.45 23.90
C ARG A 5 15.00 11.04 24.19
N GLY A 6 14.19 10.83 23.17
CA GLY A 6 12.79 10.42 23.33
C GLY A 6 11.82 11.29 22.53
N GLN A 7 10.54 11.05 22.75
CA GLN A 7 9.42 11.81 22.15
C GLN A 7 8.87 12.79 23.18
N SER A 8 8.49 13.99 22.73
CA SER A 8 7.83 15.00 23.56
C SER A 8 6.42 14.52 23.97
N PRO A 9 6.00 14.80 25.24
CA PRO A 9 6.78 15.43 26.29
C PRO A 9 7.83 14.49 26.89
N ALA A 10 9.04 14.98 27.14
CA ALA A 10 10.12 14.20 27.75
C ALA A 10 10.92 15.04 28.75
N THR A 11 11.28 14.43 29.88
CA THR A 11 12.20 15.02 30.84
C THR A 11 13.58 14.44 30.64
N VAL A 12 14.58 15.31 30.52
CA VAL A 12 15.96 14.93 30.27
C VAL A 12 16.86 15.52 31.33
N ALA A 13 17.59 14.67 32.04
CA ALA A 13 18.64 15.13 32.96
C ALA A 13 19.88 15.56 32.14
N LEU A 14 20.39 16.76 32.45
CA LEU A 14 21.56 17.36 31.81
C LEU A 14 22.58 17.78 32.90
N SER A 15 23.87 17.74 32.57
CA SER A 15 24.91 18.24 33.45
C SER A 15 24.82 19.76 33.54
N PRO A 16 25.03 20.37 34.73
CA PRO A 16 25.02 21.81 34.88
C PRO A 16 26.21 22.45 34.15
N ASP A 17 26.07 23.72 33.85
CA ASP A 17 27.12 24.60 33.24
C ASP A 17 27.68 24.15 31.89
N VAL A 18 26.92 23.31 31.17
CA VAL A 18 27.26 22.82 29.83
C VAL A 18 26.26 23.41 28.82
N ASP A 19 26.75 23.84 27.66
CA ASP A 19 25.90 24.28 26.57
C ASP A 19 25.37 23.10 25.77
N TYR A 20 24.06 23.00 25.70
CA TYR A 20 23.35 21.95 24.96
C TYR A 20 22.56 22.53 23.78
N VAL A 21 22.55 21.81 22.67
CA VAL A 21 21.68 22.09 21.53
C VAL A 21 20.62 20.97 21.50
N ILE A 22 19.37 21.38 21.72
CA ILE A 22 18.21 20.50 21.64
C ILE A 22 17.58 20.66 20.26
N GLY A 23 17.57 19.60 19.46
CA GLY A 23 16.87 19.53 18.19
C GLY A 23 15.50 18.90 18.35
N LEU A 24 14.48 19.54 17.80
CA LEU A 24 13.09 19.05 17.76
C LEU A 24 12.68 18.87 16.30
N SER A 25 12.13 17.69 15.98
CA SER A 25 11.67 17.37 14.64
C SER A 25 10.44 16.48 14.70
N LYS A 26 9.55 16.65 13.72
CA LYS A 26 8.35 15.82 13.51
C LYS A 26 8.13 15.65 12.00
N ALA A 27 7.73 14.46 11.58
CA ALA A 27 7.39 14.22 10.18
C ALA A 27 6.30 15.20 9.71
N GLY A 28 6.51 15.85 8.56
CA GLY A 28 5.62 16.85 8.01
C GLY A 28 5.75 18.25 8.62
N TYR A 29 6.74 18.48 9.50
CA TYR A 29 7.02 19.78 10.10
C TYR A 29 8.47 20.19 9.87
N GLY A 30 8.74 21.50 9.97
CA GLY A 30 10.09 22.03 10.01
C GLY A 30 10.78 21.61 11.30
N SER A 31 12.06 21.27 11.23
CA SER A 31 12.87 21.06 12.44
C SER A 31 13.31 22.40 13.02
N THR A 32 13.48 22.43 14.34
CA THR A 32 14.03 23.60 15.04
C THR A 32 15.05 23.16 16.08
N THR A 33 15.93 24.09 16.46
CA THR A 33 16.92 23.85 17.48
C THR A 33 16.83 24.96 18.56
N ARG A 34 17.13 24.60 19.81
CA ARG A 34 17.23 25.50 20.94
C ARG A 34 18.55 25.26 21.65
N GLN A 35 19.25 26.34 21.96
CA GLN A 35 20.42 26.29 22.83
C GLN A 35 19.98 26.54 24.27
N ILE A 36 20.46 25.75 25.18
CA ILE A 36 20.18 25.87 26.61
C ILE A 36 21.45 25.63 27.42
N ARG A 37 21.55 26.29 28.56
CA ARG A 37 22.51 26.06 29.64
C ARG A 37 21.77 26.08 30.96
N LEU A 38 21.96 25.08 31.77
CA LEU A 38 21.33 24.99 33.09
C LEU A 38 22.37 25.17 34.18
N GLU A 39 22.04 25.94 35.20
CA GLU A 39 22.80 25.97 36.42
C GLU A 39 22.55 24.75 37.29
N ALA A 40 23.36 24.52 38.31
CA ALA A 40 23.18 23.39 39.22
C ALA A 40 21.81 23.47 39.91
N ALA A 41 21.12 22.34 39.95
CA ALA A 41 19.75 22.16 40.47
C ALA A 41 18.65 22.99 39.77
N ALA A 42 18.92 23.61 38.62
CA ALA A 42 17.92 24.33 37.84
C ALA A 42 17.06 23.36 37.01
N SER A 43 15.81 23.75 36.80
CA SER A 43 14.87 23.09 35.91
C SER A 43 14.30 24.12 34.93
N GLN A 44 14.24 23.76 33.64
CA GLN A 44 13.70 24.64 32.61
C GLN A 44 12.71 23.86 31.72
N GLU A 45 11.53 24.41 31.56
CA GLU A 45 10.57 23.90 30.59
C GLU A 45 10.75 24.61 29.26
N ILE A 46 10.73 23.81 28.17
CA ILE A 46 10.88 24.31 26.80
C ILE A 46 9.66 23.87 26.00
N SER A 47 8.82 24.82 25.63
CA SER A 47 7.73 24.63 24.69
C SER A 47 8.11 25.18 23.32
N VAL A 48 7.83 24.40 22.25
CA VAL A 48 8.18 24.81 20.89
C VAL A 48 7.06 24.42 19.93
N ASP A 49 6.59 25.40 19.18
CA ASP A 49 5.66 25.18 18.07
C ASP A 49 6.44 24.89 16.78
N LEU A 50 6.20 23.74 16.20
CA LEU A 50 6.78 23.37 14.92
C LEU A 50 5.86 23.82 13.77
N THR A 51 6.42 24.51 12.78
CA THR A 51 5.69 24.93 11.58
C THR A 51 5.44 23.75 10.66
N ALA A 52 4.18 23.50 10.32
CA ALA A 52 3.81 22.45 9.37
C ALA A 52 4.35 22.79 7.97
N ARG A 53 4.98 21.82 7.34
CA ARG A 53 5.32 21.85 5.91
C ARG A 53 4.20 21.16 5.16
N THR A 54 3.49 21.89 4.29
CA THR A 54 2.34 21.38 3.54
C THR A 54 2.62 21.36 2.05
N GLY A 55 1.98 20.44 1.35
CA GLY A 55 1.94 20.38 -0.10
C GLY A 55 0.51 20.24 -0.59
N GLU A 56 0.25 20.70 -1.81
CA GLU A 56 -1.06 20.61 -2.44
C GLU A 56 -1.25 19.25 -3.09
N ILE A 57 -2.40 18.63 -2.79
CA ILE A 57 -2.86 17.38 -3.40
C ILE A 57 -4.21 17.64 -4.06
N ILE A 58 -4.30 17.25 -5.33
CA ILE A 58 -5.52 17.27 -6.13
C ILE A 58 -5.94 15.83 -6.37
N VAL A 59 -7.07 15.42 -5.81
CA VAL A 59 -7.64 14.08 -6.04
C VAL A 59 -8.81 14.20 -7.00
N LYS A 60 -8.80 13.38 -8.05
CA LYS A 60 -9.90 13.27 -9.02
C LYS A 60 -10.37 11.83 -9.06
N ALA A 61 -11.64 11.60 -8.70
CA ALA A 61 -12.26 10.29 -8.69
C ALA A 61 -13.27 10.15 -9.84
N LEU A 62 -13.31 8.97 -10.43
CA LEU A 62 -14.35 8.53 -11.35
C LEU A 62 -14.93 7.22 -10.80
N PRO A 63 -16.26 7.14 -10.63
CA PRO A 63 -17.29 8.14 -10.91
C PRO A 63 -17.19 9.39 -10.02
N GLY A 64 -17.73 10.54 -10.51
CA GLY A 64 -17.60 11.84 -9.88
C GLY A 64 -18.39 12.04 -8.57
N ASP A 65 -19.15 11.06 -8.14
CA ASP A 65 -19.89 11.02 -6.86
C ASP A 65 -19.20 10.12 -5.81
N ALA A 66 -18.00 9.59 -6.11
CA ALA A 66 -17.20 8.83 -5.14
C ALA A 66 -16.71 9.73 -4.02
N THR A 67 -16.80 9.27 -2.78
CA THR A 67 -16.31 9.97 -1.59
C THR A 67 -14.81 9.73 -1.39
N ILE A 68 -14.11 10.83 -1.15
CA ILE A 68 -12.66 10.86 -0.91
C ILE A 68 -12.41 11.01 0.58
N TYR A 69 -11.63 10.09 1.15
CA TYR A 69 -11.19 10.10 2.54
C TYR A 69 -9.67 10.30 2.60
N VAL A 70 -9.21 11.04 3.59
CA VAL A 70 -7.78 11.16 3.92
C VAL A 70 -7.62 10.82 5.39
N ASP A 71 -6.79 9.84 5.69
CA ASP A 71 -6.52 9.32 7.04
C ASP A 71 -7.83 8.98 7.79
N GLY A 72 -8.77 8.36 7.07
CA GLY A 72 -10.07 7.94 7.60
C GLY A 72 -11.13 9.05 7.72
N ARG A 73 -10.81 10.32 7.38
CA ARG A 73 -11.75 11.45 7.43
C ARG A 73 -12.23 11.81 6.02
N ALA A 74 -13.53 11.94 5.84
CA ALA A 74 -14.11 12.42 4.57
C ALA A 74 -13.64 13.85 4.27
N ARG A 75 -13.19 14.08 3.02
CA ARG A 75 -12.69 15.38 2.55
C ARG A 75 -13.55 15.99 1.43
N GLY A 76 -14.38 15.19 0.79
CA GLY A 76 -15.28 15.63 -0.27
C GLY A 76 -15.61 14.52 -1.25
N ILE A 77 -16.21 14.92 -2.37
CA ILE A 77 -16.77 14.01 -3.38
C ILE A 77 -16.18 14.36 -4.75
N GLY A 78 -15.88 13.37 -5.55
CA GLY A 78 -15.48 13.49 -6.95
C GLY A 78 -14.11 14.11 -7.16
N ALA A 79 -13.98 15.41 -6.99
CA ALA A 79 -12.74 16.14 -7.15
C ALA A 79 -12.50 17.08 -5.95
N VAL A 80 -11.33 16.95 -5.32
CA VAL A 80 -10.96 17.73 -4.13
C VAL A 80 -9.53 18.20 -4.25
N THR A 81 -9.30 19.49 -3.97
CA THR A 81 -7.97 20.07 -3.79
C THR A 81 -7.78 20.37 -2.30
N MET A 82 -6.64 19.96 -1.75
CA MET A 82 -6.36 20.11 -0.33
C MET A 82 -4.88 20.34 -0.04
N GLN A 83 -4.61 21.03 1.06
CA GLN A 83 -3.27 21.15 1.62
C GLN A 83 -3.09 20.10 2.73
N LEU A 84 -2.12 19.24 2.57
CA LEU A 84 -1.78 18.20 3.54
C LEU A 84 -0.34 18.37 4.02
N SER A 85 -0.05 17.92 5.23
CA SER A 85 1.31 17.93 5.76
C SER A 85 2.27 17.08 4.92
N SER A 86 3.54 17.41 4.89
CA SER A 86 4.59 16.63 4.20
C SER A 86 4.94 15.34 4.94
N ALA A 87 3.92 14.62 5.43
CA ALA A 87 3.99 13.29 6.02
C ALA A 87 3.25 12.29 5.12
N PRO A 88 3.46 10.99 5.29
CA PRO A 88 2.65 9.99 4.59
C PRO A 88 1.17 10.13 4.96
N HIS A 89 0.31 10.20 3.94
CA HIS A 89 -1.14 10.21 4.08
C HIS A 89 -1.75 9.07 3.29
N ARG A 90 -2.80 8.48 3.84
CA ARG A 90 -3.59 7.44 3.20
C ARG A 90 -4.86 8.04 2.61
N ILE A 91 -4.97 8.01 1.28
CA ILE A 91 -6.15 8.44 0.55
C ILE A 91 -6.97 7.21 0.21
N GLU A 92 -8.23 7.18 0.61
CA GLU A 92 -9.19 6.15 0.24
C GLU A 92 -10.33 6.78 -0.57
N ILE A 93 -10.70 6.13 -1.67
CA ILE A 93 -11.82 6.52 -2.51
C ILE A 93 -12.86 5.39 -2.45
N LYS A 94 -14.09 5.76 -2.08
CA LYS A 94 -15.18 4.82 -1.86
C LYS A 94 -16.45 5.29 -2.55
N ARG A 95 -17.20 4.34 -3.09
CA ARG A 95 -18.55 4.51 -3.61
C ARG A 95 -19.29 3.18 -3.46
N ASP A 96 -20.57 3.24 -3.12
CA ASP A 96 -21.40 2.03 -3.02
C ASP A 96 -21.51 1.35 -4.38
N GLY A 97 -21.38 0.01 -4.41
CA GLY A 97 -21.35 -0.80 -5.62
C GLY A 97 -20.03 -0.73 -6.40
N TYR A 98 -18.96 -0.16 -5.82
CA TYR A 98 -17.64 -0.06 -6.43
C TYR A 98 -16.53 -0.57 -5.52
N VAL A 99 -15.49 -1.09 -6.14
CA VAL A 99 -14.30 -1.56 -5.43
C VAL A 99 -13.52 -0.37 -4.88
N LYS A 100 -13.38 -0.33 -3.56
CA LYS A 100 -12.58 0.69 -2.86
C LYS A 100 -11.15 0.73 -3.39
N GLN A 101 -10.65 1.93 -3.65
CA GLN A 101 -9.24 2.16 -3.97
C GLN A 101 -8.53 2.91 -2.85
N THR A 102 -7.27 2.52 -2.61
CA THR A 102 -6.41 3.16 -1.61
C THR A 102 -5.10 3.58 -2.26
N ARG A 103 -4.61 4.78 -1.92
CA ARG A 103 -3.32 5.33 -2.35
C ARG A 103 -2.61 5.94 -1.16
N GLU A 104 -1.30 5.76 -1.11
CA GLU A 104 -0.44 6.49 -0.18
C GLU A 104 0.24 7.63 -0.92
N VAL A 105 0.34 8.78 -0.28
CA VAL A 105 0.98 9.97 -0.83
C VAL A 105 1.75 10.71 0.25
N VAL A 106 2.90 11.25 -0.13
CA VAL A 106 3.66 12.21 0.69
C VAL A 106 3.65 13.54 -0.06
N PRO A 107 2.88 14.54 0.42
CA PRO A 107 2.80 15.84 -0.22
C PRO A 107 4.15 16.57 -0.25
N ARG A 108 4.46 17.19 -1.37
CA ARG A 108 5.71 17.95 -1.57
C ARG A 108 5.41 19.43 -1.56
N PRO A 109 5.98 20.22 -0.62
CA PRO A 109 5.82 21.66 -0.61
C PRO A 109 6.27 22.30 -1.92
N GLY A 110 5.45 23.20 -2.46
CA GLY A 110 5.73 23.89 -3.73
C GLY A 110 5.51 23.08 -5.00
N TYR A 111 5.12 21.81 -4.90
CA TYR A 111 4.87 20.91 -6.04
C TYR A 111 3.48 20.28 -5.96
N PRO A 112 2.43 20.85 -6.58
CA PRO A 112 1.11 20.26 -6.61
C PRO A 112 1.14 18.85 -7.23
N GLN A 113 0.50 17.89 -6.57
CA GLN A 113 0.44 16.49 -7.02
C GLN A 113 -1.01 16.11 -7.34
N THR A 114 -1.25 15.57 -8.54
CA THR A 114 -2.58 15.11 -8.96
C THR A 114 -2.67 13.60 -8.89
N ILE A 115 -3.71 13.09 -8.23
CA ILE A 115 -4.04 11.67 -8.11
C ILE A 115 -5.38 11.46 -8.81
N SER A 116 -5.35 10.78 -9.96
CA SER A 116 -6.56 10.41 -10.69
C SER A 116 -6.86 8.92 -10.44
N VAL A 117 -8.07 8.61 -10.01
CA VAL A 117 -8.50 7.25 -9.69
C VAL A 117 -9.83 6.96 -10.36
N ARG A 118 -9.88 5.89 -11.15
CA ARG A 118 -11.12 5.29 -11.62
C ARG A 118 -11.45 4.08 -10.75
N LEU A 119 -12.61 4.09 -10.14
CA LEU A 119 -13.15 2.92 -9.44
C LEU A 119 -13.77 1.96 -10.47
N LEU A 120 -13.58 0.69 -10.25
CA LEU A 120 -14.29 -0.38 -10.97
C LEU A 120 -15.57 -0.70 -10.20
N SER A 121 -16.70 -0.81 -10.90
CA SER A 121 -17.91 -1.33 -10.27
C SER A 121 -17.76 -2.82 -9.94
N GLU A 122 -18.50 -3.29 -8.96
CA GLU A 122 -18.53 -4.73 -8.62
C GLU A 122 -19.03 -5.57 -9.80
N ALA A 123 -19.94 -5.01 -10.63
CA ALA A 123 -20.40 -5.63 -11.86
C ALA A 123 -19.28 -5.77 -12.91
N GLU A 124 -18.51 -4.71 -13.17
CA GLU A 124 -17.36 -4.77 -14.09
C GLU A 124 -16.32 -5.79 -13.60
N LEU A 125 -16.08 -5.84 -12.27
CA LEU A 125 -15.16 -6.82 -11.70
C LEU A 125 -15.69 -8.25 -11.85
N ALA A 126 -16.99 -8.47 -11.64
CA ALA A 126 -17.64 -9.77 -11.86
C ALA A 126 -17.56 -10.19 -13.32
N GLU A 127 -17.86 -9.30 -14.27
CA GLU A 127 -17.72 -9.57 -15.71
C GLU A 127 -16.28 -9.91 -16.09
N GLN A 128 -15.30 -9.16 -15.60
CA GLN A 128 -13.89 -9.50 -15.84
C GLN A 128 -13.50 -10.84 -15.23
N SER A 129 -14.10 -11.21 -14.10
CA SER A 129 -13.89 -12.51 -13.46
C SER A 129 -14.54 -13.64 -14.24
N ILE A 130 -15.74 -13.44 -14.77
CA ILE A 130 -16.45 -14.39 -15.63
C ILE A 130 -15.72 -14.58 -16.96
N ALA A 131 -15.25 -13.50 -17.58
CA ALA A 131 -14.46 -13.57 -18.83
C ALA A 131 -13.13 -14.34 -18.67
N ARG A 132 -12.65 -14.49 -17.43
CA ARG A 132 -11.50 -15.33 -17.09
C ARG A 132 -11.84 -16.78 -16.76
N LEU A 133 -13.12 -17.11 -16.64
CA LEU A 133 -13.61 -18.46 -16.33
C LEU A 133 -14.53 -18.92 -17.47
N ILE A 134 -14.21 -20.04 -18.07
CA ILE A 134 -15.06 -20.70 -19.09
C ILE A 134 -15.34 -22.11 -18.65
N THR A 135 -16.42 -22.69 -19.16
CA THR A 135 -16.71 -24.10 -18.97
C THR A 135 -16.53 -24.81 -20.33
N ASN A 136 -15.73 -25.87 -20.36
CA ASN A 136 -15.54 -26.64 -21.57
C ASN A 136 -16.72 -27.58 -21.83
N SER A 137 -16.71 -28.28 -22.96
CA SER A 137 -17.76 -29.21 -23.36
C SER A 137 -17.94 -30.40 -22.41
N GLN A 138 -16.95 -30.67 -21.55
CA GLN A 138 -16.99 -31.74 -20.53
C GLN A 138 -17.51 -31.24 -19.17
N GLY A 139 -17.93 -29.99 -19.06
CA GLY A 139 -18.42 -29.40 -17.83
C GLY A 139 -17.33 -28.98 -16.85
N GLN A 140 -16.06 -28.89 -17.27
CA GLN A 140 -14.95 -28.48 -16.42
C GLN A 140 -14.79 -26.97 -16.48
N ALA A 141 -14.62 -26.37 -15.30
CA ALA A 141 -14.31 -24.95 -15.18
C ALA A 141 -12.82 -24.71 -15.51
N LEU A 142 -12.55 -23.83 -16.44
CA LEU A 142 -11.21 -23.43 -16.87
C LEU A 142 -11.01 -21.97 -16.56
N ARG A 143 -9.82 -21.62 -16.04
CA ARG A 143 -9.38 -20.25 -15.78
C ARG A 143 -8.38 -19.83 -16.83
N ARG A 144 -8.56 -18.63 -17.38
CA ARG A 144 -7.59 -18.01 -18.26
C ARG A 144 -6.39 -17.51 -17.47
N ILE A 145 -5.20 -17.89 -17.91
CA ILE A 145 -3.90 -17.40 -17.44
C ILE A 145 -3.35 -16.45 -18.50
N GLU A 146 -3.02 -15.24 -18.08
CA GLU A 146 -2.48 -14.22 -18.98
C GLU A 146 -1.00 -14.49 -19.30
N ALA A 147 -0.53 -13.97 -20.44
CA ALA A 147 0.90 -13.92 -20.74
C ALA A 147 1.64 -13.09 -19.68
N GLY A 148 2.81 -13.54 -19.29
CA GLY A 148 3.59 -12.87 -18.25
C GLY A 148 4.80 -13.69 -17.80
N THR A 149 5.59 -13.13 -16.89
CA THR A 149 6.75 -13.81 -16.32
C THR A 149 6.56 -13.97 -14.81
N PHE A 150 6.87 -15.15 -14.29
CA PHE A 150 6.88 -15.44 -12.87
C PHE A 150 8.08 -16.32 -12.51
N THR A 151 8.42 -16.40 -11.23
CA THR A 151 9.47 -17.30 -10.75
C THR A 151 8.83 -18.57 -10.18
N MET A 152 9.16 -19.72 -10.76
CA MET A 152 8.76 -21.03 -10.30
C MET A 152 9.86 -21.65 -9.42
N GLY A 153 9.47 -22.40 -8.40
CA GLY A 153 10.39 -23.03 -7.47
C GLY A 153 10.34 -22.42 -6.09
N THR A 154 11.22 -22.89 -5.19
CA THR A 154 11.24 -22.47 -3.79
C THR A 154 12.59 -21.92 -3.38
N SER A 155 12.61 -21.05 -2.36
CA SER A 155 13.86 -20.53 -1.79
C SER A 155 14.63 -21.63 -1.06
N ARG A 156 15.96 -21.50 -0.96
CA ARG A 156 16.79 -22.49 -0.24
C ARG A 156 16.45 -22.63 1.25
N SER A 157 15.79 -21.61 1.83
CA SER A 157 15.38 -21.59 3.23
C SER A 157 14.02 -22.21 3.51
N GLU A 158 13.28 -22.64 2.49
CA GLU A 158 11.95 -23.20 2.65
C GLU A 158 12.01 -24.64 3.18
N ARG A 159 11.24 -24.91 4.26
CA ARG A 159 11.18 -26.24 4.87
C ARG A 159 10.43 -27.21 3.95
N GLY A 160 11.01 -28.40 3.74
CA GLY A 160 10.42 -29.43 2.87
C GLY A 160 10.81 -29.30 1.41
N ARG A 161 11.62 -28.30 1.03
CA ARG A 161 12.12 -28.11 -0.32
C ARG A 161 12.91 -29.33 -0.79
N GLN A 162 12.64 -29.75 -2.03
CA GLN A 162 13.39 -30.81 -2.71
C GLN A 162 14.54 -30.23 -3.54
N ALA A 163 15.53 -31.05 -3.84
CA ALA A 163 16.75 -30.60 -4.54
C ALA A 163 16.49 -30.04 -5.95
N ASN A 164 15.41 -30.49 -6.59
CA ASN A 164 14.97 -30.07 -7.94
C ASN A 164 14.10 -28.80 -7.96
N GLU A 165 13.72 -28.26 -6.79
CA GLU A 165 12.90 -27.05 -6.69
C GLU A 165 13.76 -25.78 -6.71
N VAL A 166 14.51 -25.59 -7.78
CA VAL A 166 15.33 -24.39 -8.00
C VAL A 166 14.46 -23.26 -8.52
N LEU A 167 14.72 -22.04 -8.06
CA LEU A 167 14.06 -20.84 -8.58
C LEU A 167 14.43 -20.64 -10.04
N VAL A 168 13.43 -20.73 -10.93
CA VAL A 168 13.59 -20.54 -12.37
C VAL A 168 12.58 -19.50 -12.87
N PRO A 169 13.02 -18.48 -13.62
CA PRO A 169 12.09 -17.57 -14.28
C PRO A 169 11.38 -18.31 -15.43
N VAL A 170 10.06 -18.27 -15.41
CA VAL A 170 9.19 -18.88 -16.42
C VAL A 170 8.41 -17.78 -17.12
N THR A 171 8.44 -17.76 -18.45
CA THR A 171 7.71 -16.81 -19.26
C THR A 171 6.59 -17.52 -20.02
N ILE A 172 5.35 -17.10 -19.76
CA ILE A 172 4.16 -17.49 -20.52
C ILE A 172 4.05 -16.47 -21.66
N THR A 173 4.26 -16.92 -22.89
CA THR A 173 4.28 -16.05 -24.08
C THR A 173 2.88 -15.76 -24.65
N MET A 174 1.91 -16.65 -24.43
CA MET A 174 0.52 -16.50 -24.87
C MET A 174 -0.46 -16.88 -23.77
N PRO A 175 -1.61 -16.21 -23.66
CA PRO A 175 -2.65 -16.62 -22.73
C PRO A 175 -3.13 -18.04 -23.02
N TYR A 176 -3.43 -18.80 -21.97
CA TYR A 176 -4.02 -20.13 -22.08
C TYR A 176 -5.05 -20.38 -20.98
N PHE A 177 -5.83 -21.46 -21.11
CA PHE A 177 -6.79 -21.88 -20.10
C PHE A 177 -6.28 -23.11 -19.35
N ILE A 178 -6.43 -23.09 -18.03
CA ILE A 178 -6.07 -24.21 -17.15
C ILE A 178 -7.28 -24.62 -16.31
N GLY A 179 -7.43 -25.90 -16.00
CA GLY A 179 -8.45 -26.41 -15.11
C GLY A 179 -8.39 -25.74 -13.73
N VAL A 180 -9.54 -25.32 -13.19
CA VAL A 180 -9.63 -24.76 -11.83
C VAL A 180 -9.37 -25.84 -10.78
N LYS A 181 -9.61 -27.10 -11.14
CA LYS A 181 -9.36 -28.30 -10.32
C LYS A 181 -8.63 -29.33 -11.17
N GLU A 182 -7.98 -30.26 -10.50
CA GLU A 182 -7.43 -31.47 -11.13
C GLU A 182 -8.53 -32.28 -11.82
N VAL A 183 -8.19 -32.95 -12.93
CA VAL A 183 -9.10 -33.80 -13.67
C VAL A 183 -9.29 -35.11 -12.89
N THR A 184 -10.52 -35.42 -12.53
CA THR A 184 -10.86 -36.67 -11.86
C THR A 184 -10.88 -37.85 -12.85
N ASN A 185 -10.67 -39.06 -12.36
CA ASN A 185 -10.77 -40.26 -13.18
C ASN A 185 -12.13 -40.39 -13.88
N ARG A 186 -13.21 -39.94 -13.23
CA ARG A 186 -14.56 -39.92 -13.83
C ARG A 186 -14.65 -38.92 -15.00
N GLU A 187 -14.03 -37.78 -14.92
CA GLU A 187 -13.99 -36.78 -15.99
C GLU A 187 -13.08 -37.25 -17.13
N PHE A 188 -11.93 -37.85 -16.80
CA PHE A 188 -11.02 -38.41 -17.79
C PHE A 188 -11.66 -39.57 -18.58
N ARG A 189 -12.46 -40.41 -17.95
CA ARG A 189 -13.21 -41.48 -18.63
C ARG A 189 -14.26 -40.97 -19.62
N ARG A 190 -14.81 -39.78 -19.44
CA ARG A 190 -15.67 -39.13 -20.45
C ARG A 190 -14.92 -38.80 -21.72
N PHE A 191 -13.64 -38.43 -21.60
CA PHE A 191 -12.74 -38.19 -22.74
C PHE A 191 -12.22 -39.52 -23.33
N ARG A 192 -11.83 -40.44 -22.46
CA ARG A 192 -11.27 -41.76 -22.85
C ARG A 192 -11.96 -42.86 -22.07
N PRO A 193 -13.07 -43.44 -22.61
CA PRO A 193 -13.90 -44.40 -21.90
C PRO A 193 -13.19 -45.68 -21.41
N ASN A 194 -12.12 -46.10 -22.09
CA ASN A 194 -11.33 -47.29 -21.76
C ASN A 194 -10.13 -46.99 -20.87
N HIS A 195 -10.16 -45.91 -20.11
CA HIS A 195 -9.09 -45.58 -19.16
C HIS A 195 -9.29 -46.34 -17.85
N ASP A 196 -8.36 -47.25 -17.57
CA ASP A 196 -8.23 -47.95 -16.29
C ASP A 196 -7.20 -47.18 -15.41
N SER A 197 -7.61 -46.81 -14.21
CA SER A 197 -6.80 -46.10 -13.21
C SER A 197 -6.89 -46.83 -11.88
#